data_244386b901a48258e78563f93c07ded1
#
_entry.id   244386b901a48258e78563f93c07ded1
#
_cell.length_a   1.000
_cell.length_b   1.000
_cell.length_c   1.000
_cell.angle_alpha   90.00
_cell.angle_beta   90.00
_cell.angle_gamma   90.00
#
_symmetry.space_group_name_H-M   'P 1'
#
loop_
_entity.id
_entity.type
_entity.pdbx_description
1 polymer ?
#
loop_
_entity_poly.entity_id
_entity_poly.type
_entity_poly.pdbx_seq_one_letter_code
_entity_poly.pdbx_strand_id
1 'polypeptide(L)'
;MELFSKMIATALGVAVHQVNNTLSLLAGGATIPFISRYRKEATGGLDEVQIGEIKDRNDKLCELSKRKETILSTIDTQGKLTGELRTRIESCWDSTELEDIYLPYKPKRKTRAEAARQKGLEPLATLLMLQRENHLENRLGSFVKGEVKDEEDALKGARDIIAEQVSEDERARNQLRNQFSRQAVITSKVIKGKEEEAVKYRDYFDFSEPLKRCTSPVSYTHLRAHETSQDL
;
A
#
# COMPACT_ATOMS: atom_id res chain seq x y z
N MET A 1 -12.05 9.73 19.85
CA MET A 1 -12.15 8.43 20.55
C MET A 1 -13.49 7.72 20.30
N GLU A 2 -14.62 8.40 20.39
CA GLU A 2 -15.95 7.76 20.17
C GLU A 2 -16.12 7.12 18.78
N LEU A 3 -15.56 7.73 17.71
CA LEU A 3 -15.60 7.18 16.37
C LEU A 3 -14.83 5.84 16.27
N PHE A 4 -13.62 5.77 16.85
CA PHE A 4 -12.81 4.56 16.83
C PHE A 4 -13.49 3.42 17.56
N SER A 5 -14.05 3.72 18.74
CA SER A 5 -14.77 2.70 19.52
C SER A 5 -15.98 2.15 18.77
N LYS A 6 -16.71 2.99 18.03
CA LYS A 6 -17.83 2.54 17.18
C LYS A 6 -17.34 1.65 16.02
N MET A 7 -16.25 2.04 15.36
CA MET A 7 -15.67 1.25 14.26
C MET A 7 -15.19 -0.11 14.75
N ILE A 8 -14.47 -0.14 15.88
CA ILE A 8 -13.96 -1.37 16.49
C ILE A 8 -15.12 -2.28 16.93
N ALA A 9 -16.11 -1.71 17.63
CA ALA A 9 -17.28 -2.43 18.10
C ALA A 9 -18.04 -3.12 16.94
N THR A 10 -18.26 -2.37 15.85
CA THR A 10 -18.90 -2.91 14.64
C THR A 10 -18.09 -4.04 14.01
N ALA A 11 -16.78 -3.86 13.93
CA ALA A 11 -15.90 -4.85 13.29
C ALA A 11 -15.75 -6.15 14.09
N LEU A 12 -15.86 -6.10 15.42
CA LEU A 12 -15.72 -7.25 16.31
C LEU A 12 -17.06 -7.82 16.79
N GLY A 13 -18.18 -7.19 16.46
CA GLY A 13 -19.50 -7.61 16.94
C GLY A 13 -19.69 -7.47 18.46
N VAL A 14 -19.00 -6.50 19.09
CA VAL A 14 -19.08 -6.23 20.53
C VAL A 14 -19.74 -4.88 20.80
N ALA A 15 -20.15 -4.62 22.04
CA ALA A 15 -20.76 -3.35 22.38
C ALA A 15 -19.72 -2.23 22.53
N VAL A 16 -20.08 -0.99 22.16
CA VAL A 16 -19.19 0.18 22.25
C VAL A 16 -18.65 0.41 23.65
N HIS A 17 -19.47 0.18 24.69
CA HIS A 17 -19.03 0.34 26.07
C HIS A 17 -17.95 -0.69 26.47
N GLN A 18 -18.00 -1.91 25.94
CA GLN A 18 -16.96 -2.94 26.16
C GLN A 18 -15.62 -2.48 25.59
N VAL A 19 -15.65 -1.90 24.38
CA VAL A 19 -14.43 -1.34 23.74
C VAL A 19 -13.89 -0.17 24.57
N ASN A 20 -14.73 0.76 24.98
CA ASN A 20 -14.33 1.92 25.79
C ASN A 20 -13.70 1.50 27.12
N ASN A 21 -14.34 0.58 27.83
CA ASN A 21 -13.83 0.08 29.12
C ASN A 21 -12.49 -0.64 28.93
N THR A 22 -12.37 -1.47 27.89
CA THR A 22 -11.13 -2.17 27.56
C THR A 22 -9.99 -1.17 27.28
N LEU A 23 -10.23 -0.17 26.42
CA LEU A 23 -9.24 0.85 26.10
C LEU A 23 -8.85 1.68 27.33
N SER A 24 -9.81 2.00 28.20
CA SER A 24 -9.55 2.71 29.46
C SER A 24 -8.66 1.88 30.41
N LEU A 25 -8.91 0.60 30.55
CA LEU A 25 -8.08 -0.29 31.37
C LEU A 25 -6.66 -0.42 30.79
N LEU A 26 -6.52 -0.57 29.48
CA LEU A 26 -5.21 -0.62 28.79
C LEU A 26 -4.45 0.70 28.97
N ALA A 27 -5.11 1.84 28.83
CA ALA A 27 -4.52 3.17 29.05
C ALA A 27 -4.07 3.35 30.52
N GLY A 28 -4.77 2.72 31.47
CA GLY A 28 -4.38 2.66 32.87
C GLY A 28 -3.21 1.69 33.17
N GLY A 29 -2.60 1.09 32.17
CA GLY A 29 -1.44 0.20 32.30
C GLY A 29 -1.78 -1.27 32.58
N ALA A 30 -3.07 -1.66 32.52
CA ALA A 30 -3.45 -3.04 32.69
C ALA A 30 -3.02 -3.90 31.48
N THR A 31 -2.51 -5.10 31.73
CA THR A 31 -2.12 -6.03 30.67
C THR A 31 -3.32 -6.81 30.13
N ILE A 32 -3.23 -7.28 28.89
CA ILE A 32 -4.30 -8.07 28.26
C ILE A 32 -4.67 -9.32 29.12
N PRO A 33 -3.72 -10.14 29.60
CA PRO A 33 -4.04 -11.27 30.46
C PRO A 33 -4.68 -10.88 31.80
N PHE A 34 -4.29 -9.72 32.35
CA PHE A 34 -4.91 -9.21 33.58
C PHE A 34 -6.37 -8.82 33.35
N ILE A 35 -6.67 -8.10 32.27
CA ILE A 35 -8.01 -7.67 31.94
C ILE A 35 -8.92 -8.88 31.70
N SER A 36 -8.47 -9.86 30.91
CA SER A 36 -9.27 -11.05 30.56
C SER A 36 -9.59 -11.93 31.77
N ARG A 37 -8.73 -11.95 32.79
CA ARG A 37 -8.93 -12.77 34.00
C ARG A 37 -9.65 -12.04 35.13
N TYR A 38 -9.29 -10.78 35.36
CA TYR A 38 -9.66 -10.07 36.58
C TYR A 38 -10.59 -8.85 36.36
N ARG A 39 -10.94 -8.52 35.12
CA ARG A 39 -11.80 -7.38 34.77
C ARG A 39 -12.95 -7.75 33.84
N LYS A 40 -13.42 -9.00 33.94
CA LYS A 40 -14.53 -9.51 33.12
C LYS A 40 -15.83 -8.69 33.30
N GLU A 41 -16.08 -8.24 34.50
CA GLU A 41 -17.24 -7.39 34.83
C GLU A 41 -17.22 -6.06 34.09
N ALA A 42 -16.04 -5.46 33.90
CA ALA A 42 -15.87 -4.20 33.22
C ALA A 42 -15.93 -4.34 31.67
N THR A 43 -15.43 -5.48 31.16
CA THR A 43 -15.35 -5.73 29.72
C THR A 43 -16.54 -6.55 29.18
N GLY A 44 -17.47 -6.95 30.06
CA GLY A 44 -18.60 -7.80 29.66
C GLY A 44 -18.19 -9.20 29.20
N GLY A 45 -17.11 -9.74 29.78
CA GLY A 45 -16.66 -11.11 29.55
C GLY A 45 -15.80 -11.31 28.30
N LEU A 46 -15.20 -10.25 27.74
CA LEU A 46 -14.28 -10.38 26.60
C LEU A 46 -13.10 -11.29 26.95
N ASP A 47 -12.72 -12.14 26.00
CA ASP A 47 -11.56 -12.99 26.10
C ASP A 47 -10.24 -12.28 25.74
N GLU A 48 -9.13 -12.98 25.90
CA GLU A 48 -7.79 -12.42 25.65
C GLU A 48 -7.57 -12.05 24.18
N VAL A 49 -8.15 -12.81 23.25
CA VAL A 49 -8.05 -12.57 21.81
C VAL A 49 -8.83 -11.29 21.44
N GLN A 50 -10.07 -11.18 21.90
CA GLN A 50 -10.92 -10.01 21.65
C GLN A 50 -10.30 -8.73 22.23
N ILE A 51 -9.73 -8.78 23.43
CA ILE A 51 -9.03 -7.65 24.06
C ILE A 51 -7.78 -7.27 23.24
N GLY A 52 -7.03 -8.27 22.78
CA GLY A 52 -5.88 -8.07 21.88
C GLY A 52 -6.29 -7.41 20.56
N GLU A 53 -7.36 -7.89 19.93
CA GLU A 53 -7.87 -7.30 18.69
C GLU A 53 -8.38 -5.87 18.88
N ILE A 54 -9.04 -5.55 20.00
CA ILE A 54 -9.45 -4.19 20.32
C ILE A 54 -8.24 -3.26 20.39
N LYS A 55 -7.18 -3.68 21.10
CA LYS A 55 -5.95 -2.93 21.22
C LYS A 55 -5.30 -2.70 19.85
N ASP A 56 -5.07 -3.76 19.08
CA ASP A 56 -4.38 -3.68 17.78
C ASP A 56 -5.13 -2.81 16.77
N ARG A 57 -6.46 -2.90 16.76
CA ARG A 57 -7.30 -2.07 15.89
C ARG A 57 -7.27 -0.60 16.32
N ASN A 58 -7.30 -0.33 17.64
CA ASN A 58 -7.18 1.03 18.14
C ASN A 58 -5.83 1.64 17.79
N ASP A 59 -4.74 0.90 17.98
CA ASP A 59 -3.39 1.36 17.67
C ASP A 59 -3.26 1.67 16.16
N LYS A 60 -3.77 0.81 15.28
CA LYS A 60 -3.82 1.04 13.82
C LYS A 60 -4.65 2.29 13.45
N LEU A 61 -5.80 2.51 14.07
CA LEU A 61 -6.62 3.70 13.82
C LEU A 61 -5.94 4.98 14.30
N CYS A 62 -5.25 4.93 15.45
CA CYS A 62 -4.46 6.05 15.94
C CYS A 62 -3.28 6.38 15.00
N GLU A 63 -2.55 5.38 14.53
CA GLU A 63 -1.48 5.55 13.55
C GLU A 63 -2.00 6.14 12.25
N LEU A 64 -3.12 5.62 11.75
CA LEU A 64 -3.76 6.11 10.53
C LEU A 64 -4.22 7.57 10.68
N SER A 65 -4.77 7.94 11.84
CA SER A 65 -5.16 9.33 12.13
C SER A 65 -3.96 10.27 12.09
N LYS A 66 -2.86 9.91 12.75
CA LYS A 66 -1.60 10.68 12.69
C LYS A 66 -1.05 10.78 11.27
N ARG A 67 -1.17 9.68 10.51
CA ARG A 67 -0.75 9.66 9.11
C ARG A 67 -1.57 10.61 8.25
N LYS A 68 -2.89 10.66 8.43
CA LYS A 68 -3.78 11.62 7.76
C LYS A 68 -3.37 13.07 8.03
N GLU A 69 -3.11 13.40 9.28
CA GLU A 69 -2.65 14.74 9.67
C GLU A 69 -1.35 15.14 8.93
N THR A 70 -0.39 14.23 8.88
CA THR A 70 0.87 14.42 8.14
C THR A 70 0.63 14.62 6.65
N ILE A 71 -0.25 13.83 6.05
CA ILE A 71 -0.58 13.92 4.63
C ILE A 71 -1.27 15.25 4.31
N LEU A 72 -2.28 15.60 5.11
CA LEU A 72 -3.01 16.88 4.95
C LEU A 72 -2.06 18.07 5.04
N SER A 73 -1.19 18.10 6.07
CA SER A 73 -0.18 19.16 6.23
C SER A 73 0.78 19.23 5.04
N THR A 74 1.23 18.07 4.54
CA THR A 74 2.16 18.03 3.40
C THR A 74 1.51 18.56 2.11
N ILE A 75 0.26 18.19 1.85
CA ILE A 75 -0.46 18.63 0.64
C ILE A 75 -0.83 20.12 0.76
N ASP A 76 -1.20 20.58 1.96
CA ASP A 76 -1.52 21.97 2.24
C ASP A 76 -0.31 22.88 2.02
N THR A 77 0.86 22.49 2.51
CA THR A 77 2.13 23.20 2.29
C THR A 77 2.47 23.35 0.78
N GLN A 78 2.02 22.41 -0.05
CA GLN A 78 2.17 22.48 -1.50
C GLN A 78 1.10 23.36 -2.19
N GLY A 79 0.12 23.87 -1.44
CA GLY A 79 -1.00 24.65 -1.99
C GLY A 79 -1.95 23.82 -2.87
N LYS A 80 -1.94 22.50 -2.75
CA LYS A 80 -2.73 21.57 -3.57
C LYS A 80 -3.92 20.96 -2.84
N LEU A 81 -4.18 21.33 -1.58
CA LEU A 81 -5.25 20.78 -0.77
C LEU A 81 -6.59 21.42 -1.13
N THR A 82 -7.42 20.69 -1.86
CA THR A 82 -8.81 21.09 -2.14
C THR A 82 -9.75 20.59 -1.05
N GLY A 83 -10.95 21.21 -0.94
CA GLY A 83 -11.98 20.77 0.00
C GLY A 83 -12.43 19.31 -0.22
N GLU A 84 -12.57 18.90 -1.47
CA GLU A 84 -12.89 17.52 -1.84
C GLU A 84 -11.81 16.54 -1.39
N LEU A 85 -10.53 16.88 -1.67
CA LEU A 85 -9.40 16.04 -1.28
C LEU A 85 -9.29 15.90 0.23
N ARG A 86 -9.48 17.00 0.96
CA ARG A 86 -9.53 16.99 2.44
C ARG A 86 -10.60 16.03 2.95
N THR A 87 -11.84 16.19 2.48
CA THR A 87 -12.95 15.33 2.89
C THR A 87 -12.67 13.85 2.58
N ARG A 88 -12.10 13.59 1.42
CA ARG A 88 -11.74 12.24 1.00
C ARG A 88 -10.68 11.61 1.90
N ILE A 89 -9.62 12.36 2.25
CA ILE A 89 -8.58 11.89 3.16
C ILE A 89 -9.15 11.66 4.56
N GLU A 90 -9.95 12.59 5.07
CA GLU A 90 -10.55 12.49 6.40
C GLU A 90 -11.51 11.30 6.54
N SER A 91 -12.26 10.97 5.49
CA SER A 91 -13.20 9.84 5.47
C SER A 91 -12.54 8.48 5.19
N CYS A 92 -11.33 8.43 4.65
CA CYS A 92 -10.62 7.19 4.32
C CYS A 92 -10.05 6.53 5.59
N TRP A 93 -10.40 5.27 5.86
CA TRP A 93 -9.90 4.47 6.99
C TRP A 93 -9.17 3.20 6.53
N ASP A 94 -8.84 3.11 5.26
CA ASP A 94 -7.94 2.10 4.71
C ASP A 94 -6.55 2.70 4.45
N SER A 95 -5.51 2.08 5.01
CA SER A 95 -4.14 2.58 4.89
C SER A 95 -3.61 2.53 3.46
N THR A 96 -4.03 1.53 2.70
CA THR A 96 -3.61 1.34 1.32
C THR A 96 -4.23 2.39 0.41
N GLU A 97 -5.54 2.62 0.57
CA GLU A 97 -6.26 3.66 -0.16
C GLU A 97 -5.73 5.06 0.20
N LEU A 98 -5.44 5.31 1.49
CA LEU A 98 -4.88 6.57 1.93
C LEU A 98 -3.51 6.86 1.29
N GLU A 99 -2.62 5.87 1.22
CA GLU A 99 -1.33 6.02 0.56
C GLU A 99 -1.46 6.21 -0.95
N ASP A 100 -2.45 5.58 -1.59
CA ASP A 100 -2.71 5.80 -3.03
C ASP A 100 -3.22 7.22 -3.31
N ILE A 101 -4.10 7.76 -2.46
CA ILE A 101 -4.55 9.16 -2.54
C ILE A 101 -3.36 10.12 -2.39
N TYR A 102 -2.43 9.80 -1.49
CA TYR A 102 -1.27 10.63 -1.20
C TYR A 102 -0.16 10.54 -2.26
N LEU A 103 -0.06 9.43 -2.97
CA LEU A 103 1.08 9.13 -3.85
C LEU A 103 1.43 10.22 -4.86
N PRO A 104 0.45 10.87 -5.55
CA PRO A 104 0.74 11.97 -6.48
C PRO A 104 1.31 13.23 -5.81
N TYR A 105 1.07 13.40 -4.51
CA TYR A 105 1.48 14.57 -3.72
C TYR A 105 2.76 14.32 -2.90
N LYS A 106 3.18 13.06 -2.83
CA LYS A 106 4.37 12.68 -2.05
C LYS A 106 5.61 13.37 -2.61
N PRO A 107 6.40 14.08 -1.78
CA PRO A 107 7.66 14.67 -2.23
C PRO A 107 8.56 13.61 -2.86
N LYS A 108 8.92 13.80 -4.11
CA LYS A 108 9.73 12.86 -4.87
C LYS A 108 11.19 13.26 -4.82
N ARG A 109 12.08 12.28 -4.75
CA ARG A 109 13.50 12.47 -5.07
C ARG A 109 13.62 12.66 -6.57
N LYS A 110 14.80 13.07 -7.08
CA LYS A 110 15.09 13.17 -8.52
C LYS A 110 14.80 11.82 -9.21
N THR A 111 13.63 11.73 -9.84
CA THR A 111 13.23 10.55 -10.64
C THR A 111 13.65 10.73 -12.09
N ARG A 112 13.67 9.65 -12.88
CA ARG A 112 13.89 9.72 -14.33
C ARG A 112 12.79 10.55 -15.00
N ALA A 113 11.56 10.41 -14.54
CA ALA A 113 10.42 11.18 -15.03
C ALA A 113 10.59 12.67 -14.74
N GLU A 114 11.07 13.03 -13.54
CA GLU A 114 11.34 14.43 -13.20
C GLU A 114 12.44 15.03 -14.09
N ALA A 115 13.52 14.28 -14.31
CA ALA A 115 14.57 14.70 -15.25
C ALA A 115 14.03 14.87 -16.68
N ALA A 116 13.12 14.00 -17.12
CA ALA A 116 12.47 14.11 -18.43
C ALA A 116 11.52 15.33 -18.51
N ARG A 117 10.80 15.66 -17.41
CA ARG A 117 9.99 16.91 -17.35
C ARG A 117 10.86 18.15 -17.45
N GLN A 118 12.01 18.17 -16.76
CA GLN A 118 12.97 19.29 -16.85
C GLN A 118 13.52 19.47 -18.27
N LYS A 119 13.66 18.40 -19.05
CA LYS A 119 13.99 18.44 -20.47
C LYS A 119 12.82 18.90 -21.36
N GLY A 120 11.63 19.17 -20.81
CA GLY A 120 10.45 19.62 -21.54
C GLY A 120 9.70 18.52 -22.30
N LEU A 121 9.81 17.26 -21.87
CA LEU A 121 9.20 16.11 -22.57
C LEU A 121 7.76 15.79 -22.11
N GLU A 122 7.19 16.54 -21.17
CA GLU A 122 5.82 16.33 -20.69
C GLU A 122 4.75 16.48 -21.79
N PRO A 123 4.82 17.46 -22.72
CA PRO A 123 3.87 17.53 -23.82
C PRO A 123 3.94 16.32 -24.75
N LEU A 124 5.12 15.73 -24.96
CA LEU A 124 5.26 14.49 -25.73
C LEU A 124 4.63 13.30 -25.00
N ALA A 125 4.81 13.17 -23.69
CA ALA A 125 4.17 12.14 -22.88
C ALA A 125 2.63 12.26 -22.96
N THR A 126 2.09 13.47 -22.86
CA THR A 126 0.66 13.73 -22.99
C THR A 126 0.14 13.36 -24.37
N LEU A 127 0.86 13.71 -25.43
CA LEU A 127 0.51 13.39 -26.81
C LEU A 127 0.46 11.88 -27.04
N LEU A 128 1.44 11.15 -26.51
CA LEU A 128 1.47 9.69 -26.56
C LEU A 128 0.30 9.06 -25.79
N MET A 129 -0.04 9.57 -24.61
CA MET A 129 -1.15 9.07 -23.80
C MET A 129 -2.50 9.28 -24.48
N LEU A 130 -2.68 10.36 -25.21
CA LEU A 130 -3.92 10.64 -25.94
C LEU A 130 -4.18 9.69 -27.11
N GLN A 131 -3.13 9.02 -27.66
CA GLN A 131 -3.22 8.05 -28.75
C GLN A 131 -4.03 8.53 -29.98
N ARG A 132 -4.03 9.84 -30.23
CA ARG A 132 -4.81 10.46 -31.31
C ARG A 132 -3.99 10.80 -32.55
N GLU A 133 -2.68 10.73 -32.47
CA GLU A 133 -1.76 11.08 -33.54
C GLU A 133 -1.43 9.86 -34.41
N ASN A 134 -1.77 9.94 -35.69
CA ASN A 134 -1.46 8.89 -36.66
C ASN A 134 -0.02 8.99 -37.22
N HIS A 135 0.65 10.14 -37.07
CA HIS A 135 1.97 10.42 -37.61
C HIS A 135 2.89 11.05 -36.55
N LEU A 136 3.11 10.32 -35.48
CA LEU A 136 3.96 10.74 -34.37
C LEU A 136 5.39 11.11 -34.85
N GLU A 137 5.93 10.35 -35.81
CA GLU A 137 7.28 10.51 -36.38
C GLU A 137 7.52 11.95 -36.85
N ASN A 138 6.52 12.60 -37.46
CA ASN A 138 6.65 13.97 -37.94
C ASN A 138 6.77 15.03 -36.83
N ARG A 139 6.43 14.66 -35.59
CA ARG A 139 6.46 15.57 -34.43
C ARG A 139 7.65 15.31 -33.52
N LEU A 140 8.25 14.11 -33.54
CA LEU A 140 9.35 13.71 -32.62
C LEU A 140 10.53 14.69 -32.77
N GLY A 141 10.92 15.05 -33.98
CA GLY A 141 12.01 15.98 -34.21
C GLY A 141 11.84 17.34 -33.52
N SER A 142 10.60 17.79 -33.27
CA SER A 142 10.32 19.04 -32.55
C SER A 142 10.68 19.01 -31.08
N PHE A 143 10.80 17.81 -30.47
CA PHE A 143 11.16 17.61 -29.09
C PHE A 143 12.66 17.34 -28.86
N VAL A 144 13.42 17.18 -29.94
CA VAL A 144 14.89 17.07 -29.91
C VAL A 144 15.49 18.45 -29.74
N LYS A 145 15.55 18.93 -28.50
CA LYS A 145 16.04 20.28 -28.14
C LYS A 145 16.82 20.22 -26.82
N GLY A 146 17.78 21.13 -26.65
CA GLY A 146 18.54 21.29 -25.41
C GLY A 146 19.32 20.05 -25.05
N GLU A 147 18.97 19.39 -23.94
CA GLU A 147 19.63 18.19 -23.44
C GLU A 147 19.13 16.87 -24.06
N VAL A 148 18.13 16.91 -24.94
CA VAL A 148 17.59 15.76 -25.64
C VAL A 148 18.43 15.48 -26.88
N LYS A 149 19.10 14.34 -26.92
CA LYS A 149 20.12 14.01 -27.95
C LYS A 149 19.50 13.63 -29.28
N ASP A 150 18.44 12.82 -29.24
CA ASP A 150 17.77 12.26 -30.41
C ASP A 150 16.31 11.92 -30.10
N GLU A 151 15.59 11.43 -31.08
CA GLU A 151 14.18 11.04 -30.96
C GLU A 151 13.99 9.85 -30.00
N GLU A 152 14.98 8.96 -29.91
CA GLU A 152 14.92 7.82 -28.99
C GLU A 152 15.05 8.29 -27.53
N ASP A 153 15.95 9.24 -27.23
CA ASP A 153 16.05 9.86 -25.90
C ASP A 153 14.76 10.61 -25.53
N ALA A 154 14.14 11.30 -26.50
CA ALA A 154 12.84 11.92 -26.31
C ALA A 154 11.74 10.91 -25.96
N LEU A 155 11.64 9.83 -26.71
CA LEU A 155 10.67 8.75 -26.45
C LEU A 155 10.94 8.04 -25.13
N LYS A 156 12.19 7.82 -24.78
CA LYS A 156 12.58 7.22 -23.50
C LYS A 156 12.15 8.11 -22.34
N GLY A 157 12.42 9.41 -22.40
CA GLY A 157 11.98 10.34 -21.38
C GLY A 157 10.45 10.43 -21.27
N ALA A 158 9.74 10.45 -22.40
CA ALA A 158 8.28 10.41 -22.39
C ALA A 158 7.73 9.12 -21.78
N ARG A 159 8.34 7.97 -22.07
CA ARG A 159 7.99 6.67 -21.45
C ARG A 159 8.22 6.68 -19.93
N ASP A 160 9.29 7.29 -19.45
CA ASP A 160 9.57 7.42 -18.02
C ASP A 160 8.48 8.26 -17.32
N ILE A 161 8.02 9.35 -17.96
CA ILE A 161 6.91 10.18 -17.45
C ILE A 161 5.60 9.38 -17.41
N ILE A 162 5.26 8.69 -18.51
CA ILE A 162 4.04 7.87 -18.59
C ILE A 162 4.06 6.74 -17.56
N ALA A 163 5.18 6.06 -17.40
CA ALA A 163 5.33 4.99 -16.43
C ALA A 163 5.09 5.50 -15.00
N GLU A 164 5.61 6.69 -14.67
CA GLU A 164 5.35 7.31 -13.37
C GLU A 164 3.86 7.66 -13.21
N GLN A 165 3.23 8.31 -14.20
CA GLN A 165 1.81 8.66 -14.17
C GLN A 165 0.92 7.43 -13.98
N VAL A 166 1.17 6.36 -14.73
CA VAL A 166 0.41 5.09 -14.61
C VAL A 166 0.64 4.43 -13.26
N SER A 167 1.88 4.43 -12.74
CA SER A 167 2.19 3.85 -11.43
C SER A 167 1.54 4.59 -10.26
N GLU A 168 1.21 5.87 -10.44
CA GLU A 168 0.56 6.73 -9.44
C GLU A 168 -0.95 6.83 -9.63
N ASP A 169 -1.47 6.33 -10.75
CA ASP A 169 -2.91 6.31 -11.00
C ASP A 169 -3.61 5.32 -10.07
N GLU A 170 -4.49 5.85 -9.24
CA GLU A 170 -5.23 5.08 -8.24
C GLU A 170 -6.12 4.00 -8.86
N ARG A 171 -6.74 4.29 -10.02
CA ARG A 171 -7.62 3.33 -10.70
C ARG A 171 -6.82 2.16 -11.24
N ALA A 172 -5.67 2.44 -11.86
CA ALA A 172 -4.76 1.41 -12.35
C ALA A 172 -4.26 0.52 -11.19
N ARG A 173 -3.86 1.12 -10.07
CA ARG A 173 -3.43 0.39 -8.87
C ARG A 173 -4.53 -0.49 -8.29
N ASN A 174 -5.75 0.03 -8.15
CA ASN A 174 -6.90 -0.73 -7.65
C ASN A 174 -7.30 -1.85 -8.60
N GLN A 175 -7.27 -1.62 -9.90
CA GLN A 175 -7.54 -2.66 -10.89
C GLN A 175 -6.51 -3.79 -10.81
N LEU A 176 -5.22 -3.47 -10.72
CA LEU A 176 -4.16 -4.46 -10.55
C LEU A 176 -4.30 -5.25 -9.25
N ARG A 177 -4.55 -4.60 -8.12
CA ARG A 177 -4.79 -5.30 -6.84
C ARG A 177 -5.96 -6.27 -6.94
N ASN A 178 -7.06 -5.83 -7.53
CA ASN A 178 -8.23 -6.68 -7.75
C ASN A 178 -7.91 -7.88 -8.67
N GLN A 179 -7.13 -7.66 -9.70
CA GLN A 179 -6.70 -8.73 -10.60
C GLN A 179 -5.77 -9.71 -9.87
N PHE A 180 -4.77 -9.22 -9.15
CA PHE A 180 -3.87 -10.05 -8.35
C PHE A 180 -4.64 -10.85 -7.30
N SER A 181 -5.52 -10.23 -6.53
CA SER A 181 -6.30 -10.92 -5.51
C SER A 181 -7.18 -12.05 -6.07
N ARG A 182 -7.61 -11.93 -7.33
CA ARG A 182 -8.49 -12.90 -7.98
C ARG A 182 -7.74 -13.99 -8.75
N GLN A 183 -6.63 -13.65 -9.41
CA GLN A 183 -6.00 -14.48 -10.42
C GLN A 183 -4.54 -14.82 -10.12
N ALA A 184 -3.91 -14.15 -9.15
CA ALA A 184 -2.51 -14.41 -8.85
C ALA A 184 -2.31 -15.84 -8.34
N VAL A 185 -1.21 -16.43 -8.78
CA VAL A 185 -0.75 -17.75 -8.38
C VAL A 185 0.64 -17.58 -7.77
N ILE A 186 0.82 -18.15 -6.58
CA ILE A 186 2.13 -18.23 -5.94
C ILE A 186 2.81 -19.48 -6.46
N THR A 187 4.02 -19.33 -6.97
CA THR A 187 4.84 -20.46 -7.45
C THR A 187 6.17 -20.47 -6.72
N SER A 188 6.66 -21.66 -6.41
CA SER A 188 8.00 -21.88 -5.90
C SER A 188 8.65 -22.99 -6.70
N LYS A 189 9.94 -22.82 -7.04
CA LYS A 189 10.73 -23.83 -7.73
C LYS A 189 12.10 -23.94 -7.07
N VAL A 190 12.58 -25.18 -6.92
CA VAL A 190 13.93 -25.40 -6.41
C VAL A 190 14.97 -24.86 -7.41
N ILE A 191 16.03 -24.26 -6.91
CA ILE A 191 17.16 -23.81 -7.72
C ILE A 191 17.90 -25.05 -8.21
N LYS A 192 18.15 -25.15 -9.51
CA LYS A 192 18.82 -26.27 -10.13
C LYS A 192 20.20 -26.53 -9.47
N GLY A 193 20.40 -27.75 -8.99
CA GLY A 193 21.62 -28.15 -8.27
C GLY A 193 21.61 -27.91 -6.77
N LYS A 194 20.48 -27.46 -6.20
CA LYS A 194 20.29 -27.26 -4.77
C LYS A 194 19.27 -28.23 -4.16
N GLU A 195 18.89 -29.26 -4.86
CA GLU A 195 17.87 -30.21 -4.48
C GLU A 195 18.23 -30.94 -3.16
N GLU A 196 19.52 -31.32 -2.98
CA GLU A 196 19.98 -32.02 -1.78
C GLU A 196 20.00 -31.10 -0.55
N GLU A 197 20.40 -29.84 -0.69
CA GLU A 197 20.40 -28.86 0.40
C GLU A 197 18.98 -28.52 0.87
N ALA A 198 18.03 -28.56 -0.04
CA ALA A 198 16.63 -28.15 0.19
C ALA A 198 15.69 -29.32 0.51
N VAL A 199 16.17 -30.54 0.79
CA VAL A 199 15.33 -31.74 0.95
C VAL A 199 14.18 -31.57 1.93
N LYS A 200 14.36 -30.81 3.03
CA LYS A 200 13.30 -30.52 4.01
C LYS A 200 12.14 -29.69 3.46
N TYR A 201 12.32 -29.07 2.28
CA TYR A 201 11.30 -28.25 1.58
C TYR A 201 10.84 -28.92 0.29
N ARG A 202 10.96 -30.24 0.18
CA ARG A 202 10.68 -31.02 -1.03
C ARG A 202 9.27 -30.76 -1.59
N ASP A 203 8.29 -30.54 -0.73
CA ASP A 203 6.91 -30.27 -1.11
C ASP A 203 6.72 -28.92 -1.85
N TYR A 204 7.75 -28.05 -1.78
CA TYR A 204 7.77 -26.74 -2.42
C TYR A 204 8.69 -26.66 -3.65
N PHE A 205 9.26 -27.80 -4.09
CA PHE A 205 10.19 -27.84 -5.23
C PHE A 205 9.53 -27.49 -6.56
N ASP A 206 8.25 -27.78 -6.70
CA ASP A 206 7.41 -27.37 -7.81
C ASP A 206 6.00 -27.07 -7.28
N PHE A 207 5.92 -25.99 -6.50
CA PHE A 207 4.70 -25.56 -5.84
C PHE A 207 3.98 -24.51 -6.67
N SER A 208 2.67 -24.64 -6.78
CA SER A 208 1.81 -23.68 -7.48
C SER A 208 0.43 -23.66 -6.85
N GLU A 209 0.04 -22.54 -6.26
CA GLU A 209 -1.26 -22.39 -5.63
C GLU A 209 -1.86 -21.00 -5.86
N PRO A 210 -3.18 -20.91 -6.17
CA PRO A 210 -3.86 -19.62 -6.25
C PRO A 210 -3.72 -18.83 -4.94
N LEU A 211 -3.38 -17.55 -5.03
CA LEU A 211 -3.18 -16.65 -3.87
C LEU A 211 -4.32 -16.72 -2.86
N LYS A 212 -5.57 -16.85 -3.34
CA LYS A 212 -6.77 -16.98 -2.48
C LYS A 212 -6.77 -18.20 -1.57
N ARG A 213 -6.08 -19.26 -1.95
CA ARG A 213 -6.03 -20.53 -1.20
C ARG A 213 -4.76 -20.64 -0.36
N CYS A 214 -3.74 -19.87 -0.71
CA CYS A 214 -2.47 -19.90 -0.01
C CYS A 214 -2.64 -19.37 1.41
N THR A 215 -2.42 -20.24 2.39
CA THR A 215 -2.51 -19.86 3.80
C THR A 215 -1.29 -19.05 4.24
N SER A 216 -1.49 -18.14 5.21
CA SER A 216 -0.44 -17.28 5.74
C SER A 216 0.83 -18.05 6.20
N PRO A 217 0.73 -19.20 6.91
CA PRO A 217 1.91 -19.99 7.26
C PRO A 217 2.74 -20.44 6.07
N VAL A 218 2.11 -20.88 4.99
CA VAL A 218 2.81 -21.31 3.76
C VAL A 218 3.60 -20.17 3.16
N SER A 219 2.99 -19.00 2.99
CA SER A 219 3.65 -17.85 2.37
C SER A 219 4.77 -17.25 3.24
N TYR A 220 4.59 -17.21 4.57
CA TYR A 220 5.54 -16.57 5.47
C TYR A 220 6.67 -17.49 5.96
N THR A 221 6.37 -18.74 6.29
CA THR A 221 7.36 -19.63 6.89
C THR A 221 8.12 -20.47 5.88
N HIS A 222 7.49 -20.79 4.75
CA HIS A 222 8.09 -21.72 3.78
C HIS A 222 8.55 -21.07 2.48
N LEU A 223 7.84 -20.05 1.98
CA LEU A 223 8.19 -19.41 0.72
C LEU A 223 9.05 -18.16 0.89
N ARG A 224 8.87 -17.41 1.98
CA ARG A 224 9.56 -16.12 2.21
C ARG A 224 10.79 -16.21 3.10
N ALA A 225 10.93 -17.26 3.90
CA ALA A 225 12.05 -17.40 4.84
C ALA A 225 13.44 -17.48 4.18
N HIS A 226 13.51 -17.72 2.87
CA HIS A 226 14.77 -17.81 2.12
C HIS A 226 15.20 -16.53 1.40
N GLU A 227 14.34 -15.53 1.24
CA GLU A 227 14.70 -14.28 0.55
C GLU A 227 15.49 -13.29 1.42
N THR A 228 15.45 -13.44 2.74
CA THR A 228 16.03 -12.45 3.67
C THR A 228 17.53 -12.61 3.95
N SER A 229 18.19 -13.62 3.39
CA SER A 229 19.61 -13.86 3.67
C SER A 229 20.57 -13.63 2.50
N GLN A 230 20.11 -13.19 1.32
CA GLN A 230 20.96 -12.99 0.15
C GLN A 230 20.89 -11.57 -0.46
N ASP A 231 20.04 -10.68 0.03
CA ASP A 231 19.90 -9.31 -0.51
C ASP A 231 20.31 -8.22 0.52
N LEU A 232 21.30 -8.50 1.36
CA LEU A 232 21.98 -7.50 2.22
C LEU A 232 23.45 -7.38 1.85
#